data_fdb176a1ba41b28a97240de7c39048ce
#
_entry.id   fdb176a1ba41b28a97240de7c39048ce
#
_cell.length_a   1.000
_cell.length_b   1.000
_cell.length_c   1.000
_cell.angle_alpha   90.00
_cell.angle_beta   90.00
_cell.angle_gamma   90.00
#
_symmetry.space_group_name_H-M   'P 1'
#
loop_
_entity.id
_entity.type
_entity.pdbx_description
1 polymer ?
#
loop_
_entity_poly.entity_id
_entity_poly.type
_entity_poly.pdbx_seq_one_letter_code
_entity_poly.pdbx_strand_id
1 'polypeptide(L)'
;MELNEILSVAVKARGSDIHIKSGLPPVVRIDGKLRPIPNAPRMTPDQMQGIAFGIMNEKQKNTFAEKLEMDLSYGVPGLGRFRVSVYMQRGTIGMVLRSIPYNIPSLDSLNLPPVLKKLSQEERGLILVTGTTGSGKSTTLAAIVDYVNQNRTCNIITVEDPVEYLHKDKRSIISQREIGFDTLSFANALRGALRQDPDVILVGEMRDMETIETALTAAETGHLVMSTLHTLDAAETINRIIAVFPPFQQRQIRIQLASVIKGVISQRLVPRADGKGRVPAVEVMIATNRIRECIDDKEKTKQIHDAIAQGFVSYGMQTFDQSLMQLYTKQLITYDEALRQSTNPDDFALKVSGISSTSDSTWDKFSGDEEEPEQVPIDKF
;
A
#
# COMPACT_ATOMS: atom_id res chain seq x y z
N MET A 1 26.44 -8.78 -24.59
CA MET A 1 26.19 -8.18 -23.25
C MET A 1 25.28 -9.11 -22.50
N GLU A 2 25.70 -9.55 -21.33
CA GLU A 2 24.95 -10.46 -20.49
C GLU A 2 23.83 -9.73 -19.73
N LEU A 3 22.75 -10.45 -19.36
CA LEU A 3 21.61 -9.85 -18.68
C LEU A 3 22.01 -9.08 -17.42
N ASN A 4 22.85 -9.68 -16.57
CA ASN A 4 23.27 -9.06 -15.31
C ASN A 4 24.09 -7.78 -15.50
N GLU A 5 24.82 -7.65 -16.62
CA GLU A 5 25.51 -6.40 -16.98
C GLU A 5 24.49 -5.31 -17.34
N ILE A 6 23.47 -5.65 -18.15
CA ILE A 6 22.37 -4.74 -18.51
C ILE A 6 21.68 -4.23 -17.25
N LEU A 7 21.32 -5.14 -16.34
CA LEU A 7 20.64 -4.82 -15.09
C LEU A 7 21.52 -3.93 -14.18
N SER A 8 22.82 -4.20 -14.09
CA SER A 8 23.76 -3.40 -13.30
C SER A 8 23.83 -1.96 -13.79
N VAL A 9 23.91 -1.76 -15.12
CA VAL A 9 23.90 -0.41 -15.72
C VAL A 9 22.58 0.31 -15.42
N ALA A 10 21.45 -0.39 -15.57
CA ALA A 10 20.12 0.18 -15.34
C ALA A 10 19.94 0.60 -13.87
N VAL A 11 20.31 -0.23 -12.91
CA VAL A 11 20.21 0.07 -11.46
C VAL A 11 21.11 1.25 -11.09
N LYS A 12 22.37 1.30 -11.58
CA LYS A 12 23.28 2.43 -11.36
C LYS A 12 22.71 3.75 -11.91
N ALA A 13 22.01 3.67 -13.05
CA ALA A 13 21.33 4.82 -13.66
C ALA A 13 19.97 5.15 -13.02
N ARG A 14 19.55 4.47 -11.93
CA ARG A 14 18.23 4.59 -11.30
C ARG A 14 17.07 4.40 -12.27
N GLY A 15 17.24 3.46 -13.22
CA GLY A 15 16.20 3.11 -14.16
C GLY A 15 15.05 2.34 -13.50
N SER A 16 13.81 2.68 -13.87
CA SER A 16 12.61 1.98 -13.38
C SER A 16 12.30 0.72 -14.18
N ASP A 17 12.41 0.81 -15.51
CA ASP A 17 12.08 -0.29 -16.41
C ASP A 17 13.20 -0.48 -17.45
N ILE A 18 13.48 -1.72 -17.80
CA ILE A 18 14.47 -2.12 -18.79
C ILE A 18 13.74 -2.85 -19.93
N HIS A 19 13.88 -2.36 -21.13
CA HIS A 19 13.29 -2.95 -22.34
C HIS A 19 14.37 -3.59 -23.17
N ILE A 20 14.26 -4.89 -23.44
CA ILE A 20 15.20 -5.65 -24.23
C ILE A 20 14.43 -6.35 -25.35
N LYS A 21 14.82 -6.12 -26.61
CA LYS A 21 14.23 -6.79 -27.76
C LYS A 21 15.23 -6.91 -28.91
N SER A 22 15.00 -7.88 -29.79
CA SER A 22 15.82 -8.07 -30.97
C SER A 22 15.88 -6.82 -31.86
N GLY A 23 17.05 -6.56 -32.44
CA GLY A 23 17.30 -5.48 -33.36
C GLY A 23 17.61 -4.11 -32.74
N LEU A 24 17.48 -3.97 -31.42
CA LEU A 24 17.81 -2.73 -30.69
C LEU A 24 18.81 -3.01 -29.56
N PRO A 25 19.62 -2.01 -29.15
CA PRO A 25 20.32 -2.07 -27.89
C PRO A 25 19.30 -2.06 -26.73
N PRO A 26 19.66 -2.59 -25.54
CA PRO A 26 18.82 -2.47 -24.35
C PRO A 26 18.50 -1.00 -24.05
N VAL A 27 17.24 -0.72 -23.67
CA VAL A 27 16.72 0.62 -23.40
C VAL A 27 16.25 0.69 -21.95
N VAL A 28 16.61 1.73 -21.24
CA VAL A 28 16.24 1.95 -19.83
C VAL A 28 15.34 3.17 -19.71
N ARG A 29 14.30 3.08 -18.91
CA ARG A 29 13.44 4.20 -18.52
C ARG A 29 14.04 4.91 -17.32
N ILE A 30 14.46 6.15 -17.50
CA ILE A 30 15.05 7.02 -16.48
C ILE A 30 14.22 8.31 -16.44
N ASP A 31 13.69 8.66 -15.27
CA ASP A 31 12.83 9.84 -15.07
C ASP A 31 11.68 9.92 -16.10
N GLY A 32 11.03 8.78 -16.36
CA GLY A 32 9.93 8.64 -17.32
C GLY A 32 10.33 8.56 -18.79
N LYS A 33 11.59 8.85 -19.16
CA LYS A 33 12.08 8.87 -20.55
C LYS A 33 12.88 7.61 -20.89
N LEU A 34 12.63 7.03 -22.06
CA LEU A 34 13.37 5.89 -22.57
C LEU A 34 14.73 6.34 -23.14
N ARG A 35 15.81 5.72 -22.69
CA ARG A 35 17.18 5.99 -23.11
C ARG A 35 17.91 4.69 -23.43
N PRO A 36 18.53 4.54 -24.62
CA PRO A 36 19.36 3.38 -24.90
C PRO A 36 20.60 3.35 -24.00
N ILE A 37 21.04 2.16 -23.62
CA ILE A 37 22.32 2.00 -22.89
C ILE A 37 23.45 2.39 -23.84
N PRO A 38 24.31 3.36 -23.47
CA PRO A 38 25.43 3.81 -24.31
C PRO A 38 26.36 2.65 -24.66
N ASN A 39 26.78 2.60 -25.94
CA ASN A 39 27.70 1.59 -26.48
C ASN A 39 27.22 0.13 -26.34
N ALA A 40 25.99 -0.13 -25.96
CA ALA A 40 25.46 -1.49 -25.93
C ALA A 40 25.19 -2.00 -27.36
N PRO A 41 25.54 -3.26 -27.66
CA PRO A 41 25.25 -3.83 -28.96
C PRO A 41 23.75 -4.06 -29.18
N ARG A 42 23.31 -4.15 -30.43
CA ARG A 42 21.96 -4.58 -30.76
C ARG A 42 21.79 -6.05 -30.41
N MET A 43 20.70 -6.39 -29.78
CA MET A 43 20.38 -7.77 -29.38
C MET A 43 19.97 -8.59 -30.63
N THR A 44 20.50 -9.81 -30.72
CA THR A 44 20.09 -10.76 -31.79
C THR A 44 18.91 -11.63 -31.26
N PRO A 45 18.13 -12.27 -32.17
CA PRO A 45 17.09 -13.22 -31.80
C PRO A 45 17.62 -14.35 -30.89
N ASP A 46 18.78 -14.94 -31.20
CA ASP A 46 19.39 -16.03 -30.43
C ASP A 46 19.80 -15.58 -29.01
N GLN A 47 20.35 -14.35 -28.90
CA GLN A 47 20.67 -13.77 -27.60
C GLN A 47 19.42 -13.56 -26.75
N MET A 48 18.31 -13.06 -27.36
CA MET A 48 17.05 -12.89 -26.68
C MET A 48 16.48 -14.21 -26.17
N GLN A 49 16.53 -15.26 -26.97
CA GLN A 49 16.10 -16.59 -26.58
C GLN A 49 16.99 -17.17 -25.45
N GLY A 50 18.30 -17.04 -25.59
CA GLY A 50 19.26 -17.51 -24.56
C GLY A 50 19.03 -16.83 -23.21
N ILE A 51 18.83 -15.49 -23.20
CA ILE A 51 18.55 -14.72 -21.99
C ILE A 51 17.21 -15.15 -21.39
N ALA A 52 16.13 -15.18 -22.18
CA ALA A 52 14.80 -15.51 -21.69
C ALA A 52 14.74 -16.91 -21.10
N PHE A 53 15.30 -17.90 -21.80
CA PHE A 53 15.30 -19.29 -21.32
C PHE A 53 16.30 -19.53 -20.19
N GLY A 54 17.35 -18.72 -20.08
CA GLY A 54 18.32 -18.78 -18.99
C GLY A 54 17.76 -18.37 -17.62
N ILE A 55 16.71 -17.55 -17.61
CA ILE A 55 16.04 -17.09 -16.37
C ILE A 55 14.75 -17.87 -16.05
N MET A 56 14.30 -18.77 -16.94
CA MET A 56 13.10 -19.59 -16.79
C MET A 56 13.46 -21.00 -16.29
N ASN A 57 12.66 -21.52 -15.35
CA ASN A 57 12.66 -22.96 -15.05
C ASN A 57 11.84 -23.73 -16.11
N GLU A 58 11.93 -25.08 -16.09
CA GLU A 58 11.28 -25.94 -17.10
C GLU A 58 9.76 -25.75 -17.17
N LYS A 59 9.08 -25.56 -16.04
CA LYS A 59 7.63 -25.29 -15.98
C LYS A 59 7.29 -23.97 -16.68
N GLN A 60 8.10 -22.94 -16.44
CA GLN A 60 7.92 -21.62 -17.04
C GLN A 60 8.19 -21.65 -18.56
N LYS A 61 9.19 -22.40 -19.01
CA LYS A 61 9.46 -22.61 -20.45
C LYS A 61 8.27 -23.29 -21.13
N ASN A 62 7.70 -24.32 -20.52
CA ASN A 62 6.52 -24.99 -21.08
C ASN A 62 5.32 -24.04 -21.12
N THR A 63 5.07 -23.27 -20.07
CA THR A 63 4.00 -22.27 -20.04
C THR A 63 4.21 -21.20 -21.10
N PHE A 64 5.45 -20.72 -21.30
CA PHE A 64 5.79 -19.76 -22.33
C PHE A 64 5.57 -20.32 -23.75
N ALA A 65 5.92 -21.60 -23.97
CA ALA A 65 5.70 -22.24 -25.27
C ALA A 65 4.20 -22.34 -25.63
N GLU A 66 3.32 -22.50 -24.63
CA GLU A 66 1.87 -22.58 -24.83
C GLU A 66 1.23 -21.19 -24.96
N LYS A 67 1.60 -20.25 -24.08
CA LYS A 67 0.92 -18.93 -23.95
C LYS A 67 1.58 -17.81 -24.75
N LEU A 68 2.81 -17.99 -25.18
CA LEU A 68 3.65 -16.98 -25.87
C LEU A 68 3.94 -15.73 -25.00
N GLU A 69 3.64 -15.80 -23.71
CA GLU A 69 3.94 -14.80 -22.69
C GLU A 69 4.17 -15.46 -21.34
N MET A 70 5.01 -14.83 -20.50
CA MET A 70 5.35 -15.30 -19.18
C MET A 70 5.80 -14.15 -18.29
N ASP A 71 5.12 -13.97 -17.17
CA ASP A 71 5.59 -13.11 -16.08
C ASP A 71 6.37 -13.93 -15.08
N LEU A 72 7.51 -13.40 -14.64
CA LEU A 72 8.38 -14.05 -13.66
C LEU A 72 9.16 -13.03 -12.83
N SER A 73 9.69 -13.47 -11.70
CA SER A 73 10.62 -12.70 -10.88
C SER A 73 12.05 -13.20 -11.10
N TYR A 74 12.99 -12.26 -11.21
CA TYR A 74 14.41 -12.55 -11.36
C TYR A 74 15.23 -11.81 -10.31
N GLY A 75 15.92 -12.55 -9.45
CA GLY A 75 16.77 -12.00 -8.39
C GLY A 75 18.25 -12.09 -8.76
N VAL A 76 18.99 -11.00 -8.60
CA VAL A 76 20.45 -10.97 -8.80
C VAL A 76 21.11 -10.59 -7.48
N PRO A 77 21.92 -11.49 -6.88
CA PRO A 77 22.60 -11.21 -5.62
C PRO A 77 23.41 -9.92 -5.69
N GLY A 78 23.25 -9.05 -4.70
CA GLY A 78 23.95 -7.77 -4.63
C GLY A 78 23.41 -6.66 -5.54
N LEU A 79 22.52 -6.97 -6.47
CA LEU A 79 21.98 -5.99 -7.43
C LEU A 79 20.49 -5.66 -7.18
N GLY A 80 19.63 -6.67 -7.03
CA GLY A 80 18.22 -6.45 -6.82
C GLY A 80 17.33 -7.59 -7.29
N ARG A 81 16.02 -7.38 -7.16
CA ARG A 81 14.97 -8.24 -7.73
C ARG A 81 14.25 -7.47 -8.83
N PHE A 82 13.84 -8.19 -9.86
CA PHE A 82 13.19 -7.64 -11.03
C PHE A 82 11.93 -8.45 -11.34
N ARG A 83 10.82 -7.75 -11.56
CA ARG A 83 9.65 -8.34 -12.22
C ARG A 83 9.92 -8.35 -13.71
N VAL A 84 9.79 -9.50 -14.34
CA VAL A 84 10.12 -9.71 -15.74
C VAL A 84 8.88 -10.16 -16.50
N SER A 85 8.50 -9.44 -17.54
CA SER A 85 7.51 -9.88 -18.51
C SER A 85 8.24 -10.28 -19.80
N VAL A 86 8.09 -11.54 -20.19
CA VAL A 86 8.65 -12.10 -21.42
C VAL A 86 7.51 -12.37 -22.38
N TYR A 87 7.63 -11.95 -23.62
CA TYR A 87 6.55 -12.07 -24.61
C TYR A 87 7.09 -12.28 -26.03
N MET A 88 6.26 -12.90 -26.88
CA MET A 88 6.55 -13.02 -28.31
C MET A 88 6.09 -11.77 -29.08
N GLN A 89 6.94 -11.27 -29.98
CA GLN A 89 6.60 -10.21 -30.93
C GLN A 89 7.25 -10.48 -32.29
N ARG A 90 6.47 -10.48 -33.39
CA ARG A 90 6.98 -10.66 -34.74
C ARG A 90 7.97 -11.84 -34.90
N GLY A 91 7.64 -12.97 -34.23
CA GLY A 91 8.47 -14.18 -34.27
C GLY A 91 9.75 -14.12 -33.41
N THR A 92 9.97 -13.07 -32.62
CA THR A 92 11.11 -12.94 -31.71
C THR A 92 10.68 -12.65 -30.28
N ILE A 93 11.52 -12.96 -29.29
CA ILE A 93 11.28 -12.70 -27.89
C ILE A 93 11.57 -11.23 -27.56
N GLY A 94 10.64 -10.59 -26.83
CA GLY A 94 10.85 -9.33 -26.14
C GLY A 94 10.75 -9.50 -24.63
N MET A 95 11.42 -8.62 -23.89
CA MET A 95 11.40 -8.63 -22.40
C MET A 95 11.28 -7.20 -21.86
N VAL A 96 10.50 -7.05 -20.81
CA VAL A 96 10.48 -5.84 -19.98
C VAL A 96 10.75 -6.25 -18.55
N LEU A 97 11.76 -5.61 -17.94
CA LEU A 97 12.14 -5.89 -16.56
C LEU A 97 11.91 -4.61 -15.72
N ARG A 98 11.14 -4.72 -14.66
CA ARG A 98 10.92 -3.64 -13.69
C ARG A 98 11.75 -3.88 -12.44
N SER A 99 12.56 -2.89 -12.06
CA SER A 99 13.34 -2.95 -10.83
C SER A 99 12.43 -2.85 -9.61
N ILE A 100 12.56 -3.78 -8.67
CA ILE A 100 11.87 -3.75 -7.38
C ILE A 100 12.79 -3.02 -6.39
N PRO A 101 12.33 -1.89 -5.79
CA PRO A 101 13.18 -1.07 -4.94
C PRO A 101 13.49 -1.75 -3.60
N TYR A 102 14.74 -1.61 -3.15
CA TYR A 102 15.16 -1.99 -1.79
C TYR A 102 14.91 -0.89 -0.75
N ASN A 103 14.86 0.36 -1.20
CA ASN A 103 14.70 1.49 -0.29
C ASN A 103 13.21 1.71 -0.03
N ILE A 104 12.79 1.33 1.18
CA ILE A 104 11.44 1.54 1.67
C ILE A 104 11.42 2.91 2.34
N PRO A 105 10.55 3.85 1.90
CA PRO A 105 10.42 5.14 2.55
C PRO A 105 9.84 4.99 3.97
N SER A 106 10.27 5.81 4.91
CA SER A 106 9.70 5.82 6.26
C SER A 106 8.29 6.44 6.27
N LEU A 107 7.48 6.10 7.27
CA LEU A 107 6.16 6.70 7.46
C LEU A 107 6.21 8.23 7.52
N ASP A 108 7.24 8.79 8.16
CA ASP A 108 7.45 10.25 8.26
C ASP A 108 7.77 10.87 6.89
N SER A 109 8.62 10.22 6.10
CA SER A 109 9.01 10.71 4.77
C SER A 109 7.86 10.69 3.76
N LEU A 110 6.83 9.88 4.02
CA LEU A 110 5.62 9.79 3.20
C LEU A 110 4.55 10.83 3.59
N ASN A 111 4.78 11.67 4.59
CA ASN A 111 3.77 12.58 5.15
C ASN A 111 2.47 11.87 5.60
N LEU A 112 2.59 10.66 6.12
CA LEU A 112 1.45 9.91 6.63
C LEU A 112 1.12 10.33 8.07
N PRO A 113 -0.17 10.26 8.48
CA PRO A 113 -0.58 10.63 9.83
C PRO A 113 0.18 9.85 10.90
N PRO A 114 0.63 10.50 12.01
CA PRO A 114 1.41 9.84 13.06
C PRO A 114 0.70 8.65 13.73
N VAL A 115 -0.62 8.61 13.68
CA VAL A 115 -1.43 7.52 14.24
C VAL A 115 -1.15 6.17 13.56
N LEU A 116 -0.62 6.15 12.32
CA LEU A 116 -0.21 4.92 11.66
C LEU A 116 0.91 4.20 12.42
N LYS A 117 1.78 4.94 13.12
CA LYS A 117 2.80 4.34 14.00
C LYS A 117 2.17 3.61 15.19
N LYS A 118 1.06 4.13 15.74
CA LYS A 118 0.32 3.45 16.81
C LYS A 118 -0.37 2.19 16.28
N LEU A 119 -1.02 2.29 15.12
CA LEU A 119 -1.65 1.13 14.47
C LEU A 119 -0.64 0.02 14.16
N SER A 120 0.56 0.37 13.70
CA SER A 120 1.60 -0.62 13.38
C SER A 120 2.18 -1.33 14.62
N GLN A 121 1.91 -0.83 15.83
CA GLN A 121 2.31 -1.44 17.10
C GLN A 121 1.25 -2.37 17.70
N GLU A 122 0.07 -2.47 17.09
CA GLU A 122 -0.94 -3.44 17.49
C GLU A 122 -0.36 -4.86 17.45
N GLU A 123 -0.70 -5.65 18.46
CA GLU A 123 -0.20 -7.04 18.53
C GLU A 123 -1.07 -7.99 17.72
N ARG A 124 -2.37 -7.69 17.59
CA ARG A 124 -3.37 -8.50 16.90
C ARG A 124 -4.50 -7.68 16.33
N GLY A 125 -5.22 -8.24 15.38
CA GLY A 125 -6.37 -7.63 14.73
C GLY A 125 -6.13 -7.37 13.25
N LEU A 126 -7.01 -6.62 12.61
CA LEU A 126 -7.00 -6.37 11.18
C LEU A 126 -6.77 -4.88 10.88
N ILE A 127 -5.78 -4.57 10.05
CA ILE A 127 -5.52 -3.24 9.50
C ILE A 127 -5.68 -3.30 7.99
N LEU A 128 -6.44 -2.37 7.42
CA LEU A 128 -6.71 -2.31 5.99
C LEU A 128 -6.16 -1.01 5.39
N VAL A 129 -5.46 -1.12 4.27
CA VAL A 129 -5.04 0.03 3.46
C VAL A 129 -5.79 -0.01 2.14
N THR A 130 -6.58 1.03 1.85
CA THR A 130 -7.50 1.03 0.71
C THR A 130 -7.29 2.22 -0.22
N GLY A 131 -7.90 2.18 -1.38
CA GLY A 131 -7.79 3.21 -2.43
C GLY A 131 -7.64 2.61 -3.82
N THR A 132 -7.72 3.44 -4.84
CA THR A 132 -7.57 3.03 -6.24
C THR A 132 -6.19 2.49 -6.56
N THR A 133 -6.04 1.86 -7.71
CA THR A 133 -4.71 1.46 -8.23
C THR A 133 -3.83 2.71 -8.38
N GLY A 134 -2.60 2.62 -7.88
CA GLY A 134 -1.66 3.74 -7.93
C GLY A 134 -1.85 4.80 -6.84
N SER A 135 -2.71 4.57 -5.83
CA SER A 135 -2.89 5.47 -4.68
C SER A 135 -1.78 5.37 -3.62
N GLY A 136 -0.83 4.44 -3.75
CA GLY A 136 0.30 4.29 -2.85
C GLY A 136 0.12 3.25 -1.74
N LYS A 137 -0.91 2.38 -1.81
CA LYS A 137 -1.19 1.34 -0.80
C LYS A 137 0.02 0.46 -0.47
N SER A 138 0.65 -0.12 -1.49
CA SER A 138 1.82 -1.00 -1.32
C SER A 138 2.99 -0.27 -0.65
N THR A 139 3.21 1.01 -1.01
CA THR A 139 4.26 1.83 -0.38
C THR A 139 3.97 2.09 1.09
N THR A 140 2.71 2.39 1.42
CA THR A 140 2.28 2.61 2.81
C THR A 140 2.39 1.33 3.64
N LEU A 141 1.92 0.18 3.10
CA LEU A 141 2.07 -1.11 3.78
C LEU A 141 3.53 -1.51 3.95
N ALA A 142 4.37 -1.33 2.93
CA ALA A 142 5.80 -1.58 3.05
C ALA A 142 6.44 -0.71 4.15
N ALA A 143 6.06 0.57 4.25
CA ALA A 143 6.51 1.47 5.30
C ALA A 143 6.04 1.03 6.70
N ILE A 144 4.80 0.54 6.83
CA ILE A 144 4.26 -0.02 8.09
C ILE A 144 5.04 -1.29 8.47
N VAL A 145 5.21 -2.22 7.53
CA VAL A 145 5.97 -3.47 7.76
C VAL A 145 7.41 -3.14 8.16
N ASP A 146 8.05 -2.20 7.48
CA ASP A 146 9.42 -1.79 7.80
C ASP A 146 9.51 -1.13 9.18
N TYR A 147 8.51 -0.33 9.57
CA TYR A 147 8.42 0.25 10.92
C TYR A 147 8.26 -0.85 12.00
N VAL A 148 7.41 -1.86 11.77
CA VAL A 148 7.30 -3.03 12.67
C VAL A 148 8.65 -3.75 12.76
N ASN A 149 9.28 -4.04 11.64
CA ASN A 149 10.57 -4.73 11.53
C ASN A 149 11.71 -4.00 12.28
N GLN A 150 11.66 -2.67 12.36
CA GLN A 150 12.63 -1.87 13.10
C GLN A 150 12.37 -1.83 14.62
N ASN A 151 11.13 -1.98 15.05
CA ASN A 151 10.72 -1.67 16.42
C ASN A 151 10.27 -2.91 17.23
N ARG A 152 9.94 -4.02 16.57
CA ARG A 152 9.48 -5.26 17.21
C ARG A 152 10.40 -6.42 16.88
N THR A 153 10.47 -7.39 17.80
CA THR A 153 11.13 -8.69 17.58
C THR A 153 10.04 -9.71 17.35
N CYS A 154 9.72 -9.97 16.08
CA CYS A 154 8.58 -10.80 15.69
C CYS A 154 8.84 -11.49 14.34
N ASN A 155 7.99 -12.48 14.01
CA ASN A 155 7.98 -13.15 12.72
C ASN A 155 6.92 -12.51 11.81
N ILE A 156 7.36 -11.95 10.70
CA ILE A 156 6.49 -11.28 9.71
C ILE A 156 6.44 -12.15 8.46
N ILE A 157 5.23 -12.51 8.04
CA ILE A 157 5.03 -13.25 6.78
C ILE A 157 4.23 -12.36 5.83
N THR A 158 4.75 -12.16 4.62
CA THR A 158 4.01 -11.48 3.55
C THR A 158 3.62 -12.44 2.44
N VAL A 159 2.44 -12.25 1.89
CA VAL A 159 1.93 -12.96 0.71
C VAL A 159 1.49 -11.90 -0.29
N GLU A 160 2.15 -11.84 -1.44
CA GLU A 160 2.03 -10.72 -2.39
C GLU A 160 1.87 -11.22 -3.84
N ASP A 161 1.26 -10.41 -4.70
CA ASP A 161 1.07 -10.72 -6.13
C ASP A 161 1.26 -9.46 -7.01
N PRO A 162 2.50 -9.19 -7.41
CA PRO A 162 3.78 -9.71 -6.93
C PRO A 162 4.34 -8.93 -5.72
N VAL A 163 5.54 -9.33 -5.25
CA VAL A 163 6.32 -8.56 -4.26
C VAL A 163 6.69 -7.19 -4.84
N GLU A 164 6.27 -6.11 -4.16
CA GLU A 164 6.50 -4.71 -4.58
C GLU A 164 7.73 -4.07 -3.92
N TYR A 165 8.10 -4.51 -2.73
CA TYR A 165 9.26 -4.04 -1.97
C TYR A 165 10.00 -5.22 -1.34
N LEU A 166 11.33 -5.17 -1.32
CA LEU A 166 12.13 -6.17 -0.63
C LEU A 166 12.49 -5.70 0.77
N HIS A 167 12.06 -6.45 1.76
CA HIS A 167 12.40 -6.24 3.15
C HIS A 167 13.69 -7.00 3.51
N LYS A 168 14.52 -6.37 4.34
CA LYS A 168 15.67 -7.02 4.99
C LYS A 168 15.31 -7.29 6.44
N ASP A 169 15.72 -8.42 6.98
CA ASP A 169 15.61 -8.70 8.40
C ASP A 169 16.36 -7.61 9.20
N LYS A 170 15.70 -7.08 10.24
CA LYS A 170 16.26 -6.08 11.17
C LYS A 170 16.14 -6.60 12.60
N ARG A 171 15.11 -6.18 13.34
CA ARG A 171 14.76 -6.77 14.64
C ARG A 171 13.81 -7.95 14.50
N SER A 172 13.04 -7.97 13.44
CA SER A 172 12.16 -9.08 13.08
C SER A 172 12.75 -9.91 11.96
N ILE A 173 12.27 -11.14 11.79
CA ILE A 173 12.50 -11.96 10.60
C ILE A 173 11.32 -11.77 9.64
N ILE A 174 11.60 -11.70 8.35
CA ILE A 174 10.58 -11.50 7.32
C ILE A 174 10.65 -12.56 6.26
N SER A 175 9.54 -13.27 6.06
CA SER A 175 9.37 -14.23 4.99
C SER A 175 8.38 -13.66 3.94
N GLN A 176 8.87 -13.32 2.75
CA GLN A 176 8.05 -12.83 1.65
C GLN A 176 7.74 -13.96 0.68
N ARG A 177 6.46 -14.18 0.39
CA ARG A 177 5.98 -15.24 -0.51
C ARG A 177 5.20 -14.64 -1.67
N GLU A 178 5.59 -14.97 -2.89
CA GLU A 178 4.96 -14.46 -4.12
C GLU A 178 4.00 -15.50 -4.71
N ILE A 179 2.80 -15.05 -5.10
CA ILE A 179 1.82 -15.91 -5.79
C ILE A 179 2.41 -16.37 -7.14
N GLY A 180 2.19 -17.63 -7.47
CA GLY A 180 2.68 -18.24 -8.71
C GLY A 180 4.13 -18.74 -8.64
N PHE A 181 4.92 -18.30 -7.62
CA PHE A 181 6.30 -18.72 -7.38
C PHE A 181 6.43 -19.57 -6.12
N ASP A 182 6.08 -18.97 -4.98
CA ASP A 182 6.28 -19.56 -3.66
C ASP A 182 4.99 -20.18 -3.14
N THR A 183 3.85 -19.83 -3.72
CA THR A 183 2.54 -20.33 -3.35
C THR A 183 1.56 -20.23 -4.52
N LEU A 184 0.45 -20.97 -4.45
CA LEU A 184 -0.52 -21.06 -5.54
C LEU A 184 -1.64 -20.00 -5.45
N SER A 185 -1.98 -19.55 -4.23
CA SER A 185 -3.05 -18.58 -3.99
C SER A 185 -2.88 -17.90 -2.64
N PHE A 186 -3.55 -16.76 -2.44
CA PHE A 186 -3.59 -16.06 -1.15
C PHE A 186 -4.16 -16.96 -0.04
N ALA A 187 -5.28 -17.64 -0.28
CA ALA A 187 -5.90 -18.52 0.69
C ALA A 187 -4.98 -19.68 1.11
N ASN A 188 -4.31 -20.34 0.14
CA ASN A 188 -3.36 -21.42 0.44
C ASN A 188 -2.15 -20.91 1.25
N ALA A 189 -1.61 -19.75 0.86
CA ALA A 189 -0.48 -19.16 1.55
C ALA A 189 -0.82 -18.75 2.98
N LEU A 190 -1.99 -18.13 3.18
CA LEU A 190 -2.45 -17.67 4.49
C LEU A 190 -2.70 -18.85 5.45
N ARG A 191 -3.39 -19.90 4.98
CA ARG A 191 -3.52 -21.16 5.76
C ARG A 191 -2.16 -21.79 6.11
N GLY A 192 -1.21 -21.70 5.19
CA GLY A 192 0.18 -22.16 5.44
C GLY A 192 0.89 -21.30 6.48
N ALA A 193 0.76 -19.99 6.37
CA ALA A 193 1.37 -19.01 7.26
C ALA A 193 0.97 -19.23 8.73
N LEU A 194 -0.29 -19.54 9.02
CA LEU A 194 -0.79 -19.81 10.36
C LEU A 194 -0.09 -20.99 11.08
N ARG A 195 0.69 -21.81 10.37
CA ARG A 195 1.49 -22.91 10.91
C ARG A 195 3.00 -22.60 10.94
N GLN A 196 3.37 -21.36 10.66
CA GLN A 196 4.75 -20.90 10.56
C GLN A 196 5.10 -19.92 11.67
N ASP A 197 4.37 -19.97 12.79
CA ASP A 197 4.56 -19.12 13.97
C ASP A 197 4.60 -17.60 13.63
N PRO A 198 3.59 -17.08 12.92
CA PRO A 198 3.57 -15.68 12.54
C PRO A 198 3.05 -14.79 13.67
N ASP A 199 3.66 -13.64 13.90
CA ASP A 199 3.09 -12.56 14.70
C ASP A 199 2.33 -11.56 13.82
N VAL A 200 2.88 -11.31 12.61
CA VAL A 200 2.34 -10.34 11.65
C VAL A 200 2.21 -10.99 10.29
N ILE A 201 1.04 -10.84 9.68
CA ILE A 201 0.75 -11.38 8.34
C ILE A 201 0.32 -10.24 7.42
N LEU A 202 1.03 -10.03 6.32
CA LEU A 202 0.59 -9.16 5.23
C LEU A 202 -0.01 -10.01 4.11
N VAL A 203 -1.29 -9.78 3.80
CA VAL A 203 -1.97 -10.34 2.62
C VAL A 203 -2.11 -9.22 1.60
N GLY A 204 -1.44 -9.34 0.46
CA GLY A 204 -1.36 -8.28 -0.56
C GLY A 204 -2.71 -7.68 -0.90
N GLU A 205 -3.71 -8.54 -1.09
CA GLU A 205 -5.11 -8.14 -1.28
C GLU A 205 -6.09 -9.23 -0.85
N MET A 206 -7.29 -8.82 -0.45
CA MET A 206 -8.42 -9.70 -0.12
C MET A 206 -9.56 -9.48 -1.12
N ARG A 207 -9.73 -10.41 -2.08
CA ARG A 207 -10.74 -10.31 -3.13
C ARG A 207 -11.85 -11.35 -3.00
N ASP A 208 -11.54 -12.50 -2.43
CA ASP A 208 -12.43 -13.65 -2.35
C ASP A 208 -12.83 -13.99 -0.91
N MET A 209 -13.93 -14.70 -0.78
CA MET A 209 -14.53 -15.07 0.50
C MET A 209 -13.54 -15.88 1.38
N GLU A 210 -12.85 -16.85 0.79
CA GLU A 210 -11.97 -17.77 1.52
C GLU A 210 -10.76 -17.01 2.13
N THR A 211 -10.16 -16.09 1.37
CA THR A 211 -9.06 -15.24 1.83
C THR A 211 -9.52 -14.32 2.95
N ILE A 212 -10.71 -13.68 2.82
CA ILE A 212 -11.26 -12.79 3.85
C ILE A 212 -11.57 -13.56 5.13
N GLU A 213 -12.25 -14.70 5.04
CA GLU A 213 -12.62 -15.54 6.19
C GLU A 213 -11.36 -16.00 6.97
N THR A 214 -10.35 -16.47 6.23
CA THR A 214 -9.08 -16.90 6.84
C THR A 214 -8.35 -15.73 7.50
N ALA A 215 -8.35 -14.54 6.89
CA ALA A 215 -7.74 -13.33 7.45
C ALA A 215 -8.45 -12.86 8.74
N LEU A 216 -9.79 -12.88 8.76
CA LEU A 216 -10.57 -12.57 9.96
C LEU A 216 -10.28 -13.56 11.08
N THR A 217 -10.22 -14.85 10.79
CA THR A 217 -9.88 -15.90 11.75
C THR A 217 -8.47 -15.72 12.29
N ALA A 218 -7.49 -15.42 11.45
CA ALA A 218 -6.12 -15.12 11.88
C ALA A 218 -6.08 -13.92 12.84
N ALA A 219 -6.81 -12.86 12.53
CA ALA A 219 -6.89 -11.66 13.36
C ALA A 219 -7.57 -11.93 14.72
N GLU A 220 -8.56 -12.84 14.78
CA GLU A 220 -9.21 -13.30 16.03
C GLU A 220 -8.28 -14.15 16.88
N THR A 221 -7.48 -15.00 16.26
CA THR A 221 -6.63 -15.97 16.96
C THR A 221 -5.28 -15.41 17.40
N GLY A 222 -5.09 -14.09 17.34
CA GLY A 222 -3.96 -13.42 17.99
C GLY A 222 -2.92 -12.82 17.07
N HIS A 223 -3.13 -12.83 15.73
CA HIS A 223 -2.17 -12.29 14.77
C HIS A 223 -2.55 -10.87 14.33
N LEU A 224 -1.55 -10.04 14.04
CA LEU A 224 -1.76 -8.77 13.35
C LEU A 224 -1.83 -9.04 11.85
N VAL A 225 -3.00 -8.88 11.26
CA VAL A 225 -3.22 -9.06 9.82
C VAL A 225 -3.32 -7.70 9.15
N MET A 226 -2.58 -7.52 8.07
CA MET A 226 -2.64 -6.33 7.21
C MET A 226 -3.03 -6.72 5.80
N SER A 227 -3.88 -5.93 5.14
CA SER A 227 -4.25 -6.20 3.75
C SER A 227 -4.71 -4.96 3.00
N THR A 228 -4.97 -5.12 1.69
CA THR A 228 -5.54 -4.07 0.85
C THR A 228 -6.90 -4.44 0.27
N LEU A 229 -7.68 -3.38 -0.01
CA LEU A 229 -8.85 -3.42 -0.88
C LEU A 229 -8.82 -2.22 -1.86
N HIS A 230 -9.66 -2.31 -2.92
CA HIS A 230 -9.79 -1.26 -3.93
C HIS A 230 -11.03 -0.38 -3.70
N THR A 231 -11.35 -0.08 -2.45
CA THR A 231 -12.44 0.79 -2.03
C THR A 231 -11.96 2.21 -1.78
N LEU A 232 -12.87 3.18 -1.83
CA LEU A 232 -12.53 4.60 -1.81
C LEU A 232 -12.47 5.19 -0.40
N ASP A 233 -13.21 4.62 0.57
CA ASP A 233 -13.31 5.07 1.95
C ASP A 233 -13.55 3.91 2.92
N ALA A 234 -13.56 4.20 4.21
CA ALA A 234 -13.71 3.19 5.26
C ALA A 234 -15.10 2.56 5.28
N ALA A 235 -16.17 3.32 5.07
CA ALA A 235 -17.54 2.80 5.07
C ALA A 235 -17.78 1.84 3.90
N GLU A 236 -17.30 2.20 2.70
CA GLU A 236 -17.31 1.31 1.52
C GLU A 236 -16.49 0.05 1.77
N THR A 237 -15.34 0.18 2.43
CA THR A 237 -14.47 -0.95 2.78
C THR A 237 -15.20 -1.98 3.65
N ILE A 238 -15.87 -1.53 4.71
CA ILE A 238 -16.67 -2.40 5.59
C ILE A 238 -17.79 -3.08 4.79
N ASN A 239 -18.54 -2.33 4.00
CA ASN A 239 -19.62 -2.87 3.19
C ASN A 239 -19.10 -3.87 2.14
N ARG A 240 -17.94 -3.60 1.52
CA ARG A 240 -17.34 -4.47 0.52
C ARG A 240 -16.94 -5.83 1.08
N ILE A 241 -16.32 -5.85 2.27
CA ILE A 241 -15.95 -7.10 2.95
C ILE A 241 -17.22 -7.93 3.22
N ILE A 242 -18.25 -7.30 3.78
CA ILE A 242 -19.48 -8.00 4.15
C ILE A 242 -20.23 -8.52 2.92
N ALA A 243 -20.27 -7.75 1.83
CA ALA A 243 -20.97 -8.10 0.60
C ALA A 243 -20.40 -9.32 -0.14
N VAL A 244 -19.17 -9.73 0.15
CA VAL A 244 -18.56 -10.94 -0.43
C VAL A 244 -19.24 -12.22 0.10
N PHE A 245 -19.85 -12.15 1.31
CA PHE A 245 -20.46 -13.29 1.96
C PHE A 245 -21.96 -13.43 1.62
N PRO A 246 -22.47 -14.67 1.60
CA PRO A 246 -23.91 -14.92 1.44
C PRO A 246 -24.75 -14.20 2.49
N PRO A 247 -25.98 -13.75 2.19
CA PRO A 247 -26.80 -12.95 3.09
C PRO A 247 -26.97 -13.51 4.50
N PHE A 248 -27.05 -14.83 4.64
CA PHE A 248 -27.23 -15.50 5.94
C PHE A 248 -25.98 -15.46 6.84
N GLN A 249 -24.78 -15.23 6.25
CA GLN A 249 -23.51 -15.09 7.01
C GLN A 249 -23.17 -13.64 7.33
N GLN A 250 -23.73 -12.66 6.61
CA GLN A 250 -23.33 -11.27 6.71
C GLN A 250 -23.43 -10.69 8.13
N ARG A 251 -24.43 -11.11 8.91
CA ARG A 251 -24.54 -10.66 10.31
C ARG A 251 -23.37 -11.15 11.15
N GLN A 252 -23.02 -12.43 11.02
CA GLN A 252 -21.91 -13.03 11.75
C GLN A 252 -20.58 -12.35 11.38
N ILE A 253 -20.37 -12.11 10.09
CA ILE A 253 -19.16 -11.44 9.57
C ILE A 253 -19.08 -10.00 10.09
N ARG A 254 -20.19 -9.26 10.20
CA ARG A 254 -20.20 -7.91 10.82
C ARG A 254 -19.69 -7.94 12.25
N ILE A 255 -20.20 -8.83 13.07
CA ILE A 255 -19.80 -8.99 14.48
C ILE A 255 -18.31 -9.33 14.55
N GLN A 256 -17.87 -10.30 13.75
CA GLN A 256 -16.47 -10.72 13.68
C GLN A 256 -15.56 -9.57 13.24
N LEU A 257 -15.89 -8.89 12.14
CA LEU A 257 -15.14 -7.75 11.63
C LEU A 257 -15.07 -6.62 12.66
N ALA A 258 -16.18 -6.27 13.31
CA ALA A 258 -16.22 -5.25 14.35
C ALA A 258 -15.30 -5.60 15.54
N SER A 259 -15.16 -6.88 15.87
CA SER A 259 -14.31 -7.34 16.97
C SER A 259 -12.81 -7.24 16.65
N VAL A 260 -12.40 -7.57 15.41
CA VAL A 260 -10.98 -7.69 15.04
C VAL A 260 -10.40 -6.45 14.40
N ILE A 261 -11.21 -5.59 13.73
CA ILE A 261 -10.69 -4.43 13.03
C ILE A 261 -10.01 -3.46 14.00
N LYS A 262 -8.84 -2.94 13.60
CA LYS A 262 -8.08 -1.92 14.32
C LYS A 262 -8.10 -0.58 13.60
N GLY A 263 -8.01 -0.60 12.28
CA GLY A 263 -8.08 0.61 11.48
C GLY A 263 -8.27 0.35 10.00
N VAL A 264 -8.80 1.37 9.32
CA VAL A 264 -8.84 1.45 7.86
C VAL A 264 -8.16 2.76 7.44
N ILE A 265 -7.24 2.66 6.51
CA ILE A 265 -6.44 3.75 5.97
C ILE A 265 -6.79 3.87 4.50
N SER A 266 -7.65 4.81 4.14
CA SER A 266 -8.05 5.05 2.74
C SER A 266 -7.19 6.14 2.14
N GLN A 267 -6.66 5.96 0.93
CA GLN A 267 -5.58 6.78 0.40
C GLN A 267 -5.80 7.22 -1.04
N ARG A 268 -5.50 8.50 -1.31
CA ARG A 268 -5.41 9.12 -2.65
C ARG A 268 -4.08 9.84 -2.79
N LEU A 269 -3.48 9.84 -3.99
CA LEU A 269 -2.28 10.61 -4.27
C LEU A 269 -2.63 11.90 -5.01
N VAL A 270 -2.32 13.03 -4.40
CA VAL A 270 -2.63 14.38 -4.87
C VAL A 270 -1.36 15.03 -5.44
N PRO A 271 -1.39 15.69 -6.61
CA PRO A 271 -0.28 16.46 -7.13
C PRO A 271 0.19 17.53 -6.15
N ARG A 272 1.51 17.66 -5.99
CA ARG A 272 2.11 18.70 -5.14
C ARG A 272 2.08 20.07 -5.81
N ALA A 273 1.95 21.12 -4.99
CA ALA A 273 1.96 22.52 -5.45
C ALA A 273 3.30 22.92 -6.13
N ASP A 274 4.42 22.29 -5.72
CA ASP A 274 5.74 22.52 -6.34
C ASP A 274 5.94 21.77 -7.68
N GLY A 275 4.95 21.05 -8.15
CA GLY A 275 5.01 20.25 -9.37
C GLY A 275 5.94 19.03 -9.29
N LYS A 276 6.50 18.72 -8.12
CA LYS A 276 7.47 17.63 -7.94
C LYS A 276 6.84 16.41 -7.25
N GLY A 277 6.11 15.62 -8.04
CA GLY A 277 5.53 14.38 -7.55
C GLY A 277 4.16 14.56 -6.88
N ARG A 278 3.83 13.67 -5.94
CA ARG A 278 2.51 13.58 -5.31
C ARG A 278 2.68 13.44 -3.80
N VAL A 279 1.63 13.82 -3.06
CA VAL A 279 1.51 13.64 -1.61
C VAL A 279 0.23 12.87 -1.30
N PRO A 280 0.21 11.97 -0.29
CA PRO A 280 -1.00 11.23 0.06
C PRO A 280 -1.98 12.12 0.82
N ALA A 281 -3.24 12.18 0.35
CA ALA A 281 -4.38 12.53 1.17
C ALA A 281 -4.94 11.23 1.75
N VAL A 282 -5.19 11.20 3.08
CA VAL A 282 -5.47 9.96 3.80
C VAL A 282 -6.67 10.14 4.71
N GLU A 283 -7.68 9.29 4.55
CA GLU A 283 -8.70 9.06 5.58
C GLU A 283 -8.20 7.97 6.53
N VAL A 284 -8.36 8.19 7.84
CA VAL A 284 -7.98 7.23 8.87
C VAL A 284 -9.14 6.97 9.82
N MET A 285 -9.64 5.74 9.81
CA MET A 285 -10.60 5.22 10.77
C MET A 285 -9.88 4.37 11.82
N ILE A 286 -10.12 4.65 13.10
CA ILE A 286 -9.67 3.81 14.23
C ILE A 286 -10.89 3.14 14.86
N ALA A 287 -10.76 1.87 15.20
CA ALA A 287 -11.85 1.07 15.77
C ALA A 287 -12.17 1.42 17.22
N THR A 288 -12.74 2.60 17.45
CA THR A 288 -13.35 2.98 18.75
C THR A 288 -14.65 2.20 18.97
N ASN A 289 -15.19 2.24 20.21
CA ASN A 289 -16.47 1.61 20.49
C ASN A 289 -17.59 2.10 19.56
N ARG A 290 -17.63 3.42 19.29
CA ARG A 290 -18.61 4.00 18.35
C ARG A 290 -18.44 3.45 16.92
N ILE A 291 -17.22 3.32 16.44
CA ILE A 291 -16.96 2.73 15.12
C ILE A 291 -17.38 1.25 15.09
N ARG A 292 -17.11 0.48 16.14
CA ARG A 292 -17.54 -0.92 16.25
C ARG A 292 -19.06 -1.06 16.21
N GLU A 293 -19.79 -0.20 16.92
CA GLU A 293 -21.26 -0.14 16.84
C GLU A 293 -21.75 0.20 15.42
N CYS A 294 -21.08 1.13 14.73
CA CYS A 294 -21.41 1.46 13.33
C CYS A 294 -21.13 0.32 12.36
N ILE A 295 -20.16 -0.55 12.67
CA ILE A 295 -19.87 -1.74 11.85
C ILE A 295 -20.88 -2.85 12.14
N ASP A 296 -21.20 -3.10 13.40
CA ASP A 296 -22.11 -4.16 13.82
C ASP A 296 -23.56 -3.91 13.33
N ASP A 297 -24.03 -2.67 13.43
CA ASP A 297 -25.34 -2.25 12.96
C ASP A 297 -25.31 -1.75 11.51
N LYS A 298 -25.97 -2.49 10.61
CA LYS A 298 -26.05 -2.15 9.18
C LYS A 298 -26.58 -0.74 8.92
N GLU A 299 -27.57 -0.31 9.69
CA GLU A 299 -28.21 1.02 9.51
C GLU A 299 -27.29 2.16 9.94
N LYS A 300 -26.35 1.89 10.84
CA LYS A 300 -25.37 2.86 11.36
C LYS A 300 -24.09 2.96 10.52
N THR A 301 -23.86 2.07 9.56
CA THR A 301 -22.62 2.08 8.74
C THR A 301 -22.39 3.45 8.06
N LYS A 302 -23.43 4.17 7.67
CA LYS A 302 -23.35 5.52 7.10
C LYS A 302 -22.80 6.57 8.08
N GLN A 303 -22.90 6.35 9.39
CA GLN A 303 -22.40 7.25 10.42
C GLN A 303 -20.89 7.12 10.67
N ILE A 304 -20.22 6.17 10.01
CA ILE A 304 -18.75 5.98 10.13
C ILE A 304 -18.01 7.27 9.77
N HIS A 305 -18.40 7.95 8.69
CA HIS A 305 -17.76 9.20 8.27
C HIS A 305 -17.82 10.28 9.37
N ASP A 306 -19.00 10.49 9.98
CA ASP A 306 -19.16 11.45 11.05
C ASP A 306 -18.37 11.04 12.31
N ALA A 307 -18.33 9.75 12.61
CA ALA A 307 -17.53 9.23 13.73
C ALA A 307 -16.03 9.44 13.52
N ILE A 308 -15.54 9.31 12.28
CA ILE A 308 -14.16 9.63 11.88
C ILE A 308 -13.90 11.12 12.10
N ALA A 309 -14.76 12.00 11.56
CA ALA A 309 -14.61 13.45 11.66
C ALA A 309 -14.50 13.91 13.10
N GLN A 310 -15.38 13.40 13.99
CA GLN A 310 -15.41 13.74 15.43
C GLN A 310 -14.22 13.13 16.21
N GLY A 311 -13.62 12.06 15.72
CA GLY A 311 -12.48 11.39 16.34
C GLY A 311 -11.12 12.02 16.04
N PHE A 312 -11.09 13.17 15.35
CA PHE A 312 -9.85 13.81 14.93
C PHE A 312 -8.89 14.12 16.09
N VAL A 313 -9.36 14.86 17.07
CA VAL A 313 -8.55 15.30 18.20
C VAL A 313 -8.22 14.15 19.16
N SER A 314 -9.21 13.34 19.50
CA SER A 314 -9.10 12.33 20.59
C SER A 314 -8.35 11.08 20.16
N TYR A 315 -8.49 10.66 18.89
CA TYR A 315 -7.98 9.39 18.40
C TYR A 315 -6.99 9.52 17.25
N GLY A 316 -6.82 10.72 16.67
CA GLY A 316 -6.01 10.93 15.47
C GLY A 316 -6.67 10.39 14.21
N MET A 317 -8.00 10.17 14.23
CA MET A 317 -8.77 9.89 13.03
C MET A 317 -8.84 11.13 12.16
N GLN A 318 -9.04 10.96 10.86
CA GLN A 318 -9.28 12.08 9.95
C GLN A 318 -10.06 11.64 8.72
N THR A 319 -10.91 12.53 8.20
CA THR A 319 -11.55 12.36 6.90
C THR A 319 -10.61 12.83 5.78
N PHE A 320 -10.97 12.52 4.52
CA PHE A 320 -10.22 13.06 3.37
C PHE A 320 -10.21 14.59 3.36
N ASP A 321 -11.33 15.24 3.67
CA ASP A 321 -11.41 16.70 3.65
C ASP A 321 -10.55 17.34 4.75
N GLN A 322 -10.49 16.76 5.94
CA GLN A 322 -9.56 17.17 7.00
C GLN A 322 -8.10 16.97 6.57
N SER A 323 -7.77 15.86 5.91
CA SER A 323 -6.44 15.63 5.37
C SER A 323 -6.07 16.63 4.28
N LEU A 324 -6.97 16.92 3.35
CA LEU A 324 -6.76 17.91 2.29
C LEU A 324 -6.58 19.31 2.85
N MET A 325 -7.35 19.69 3.89
CA MET A 325 -7.19 20.97 4.58
C MET A 325 -5.79 21.08 5.20
N GLN A 326 -5.30 20.05 5.88
CA GLN A 326 -3.93 20.05 6.42
C GLN A 326 -2.86 20.20 5.33
N LEU A 327 -3.02 19.49 4.21
CA LEU A 327 -2.09 19.56 3.09
C LEU A 327 -2.10 20.97 2.44
N TYR A 328 -3.28 21.58 2.30
CA TYR A 328 -3.43 22.93 1.79
C TYR A 328 -2.81 23.98 2.74
N THR A 329 -3.12 23.91 4.03
CA THR A 329 -2.56 24.82 5.04
C THR A 329 -1.02 24.75 5.10
N LYS A 330 -0.45 23.54 4.92
CA LYS A 330 1.00 23.33 4.80
C LYS A 330 1.57 23.71 3.42
N GLN A 331 0.74 24.25 2.51
CA GLN A 331 1.13 24.62 1.14
C GLN A 331 1.72 23.46 0.31
N LEU A 332 1.37 22.24 0.65
CA LEU A 332 1.81 21.06 -0.10
C LEU A 332 0.98 20.81 -1.36
N ILE A 333 -0.27 21.29 -1.38
CA ILE A 333 -1.17 21.22 -2.54
C ILE A 333 -1.79 22.60 -2.79
N THR A 334 -2.27 22.83 -4.01
CA THR A 334 -2.99 24.05 -4.35
C THR A 334 -4.44 23.99 -3.88
N TYR A 335 -5.10 25.16 -3.76
CA TYR A 335 -6.54 25.24 -3.44
C TYR A 335 -7.39 24.49 -4.46
N ASP A 336 -7.15 24.71 -5.76
CA ASP A 336 -7.88 24.05 -6.84
C ASP A 336 -7.78 22.53 -6.77
N GLU A 337 -6.59 22.02 -6.44
CA GLU A 337 -6.39 20.59 -6.30
C GLU A 337 -7.08 20.05 -5.04
N ALA A 338 -7.02 20.76 -3.91
CA ALA A 338 -7.73 20.40 -2.70
C ALA A 338 -9.25 20.33 -2.94
N LEU A 339 -9.81 21.35 -3.60
CA LEU A 339 -11.24 21.42 -3.93
C LEU A 339 -11.66 20.27 -4.88
N ARG A 340 -10.83 19.97 -5.89
CA ARG A 340 -11.09 18.87 -6.85
C ARG A 340 -11.12 17.51 -6.18
N GLN A 341 -10.31 17.28 -5.15
CA GLN A 341 -10.16 16.01 -4.45
C GLN A 341 -11.10 15.88 -3.24
N SER A 342 -11.71 16.96 -2.79
CA SER A 342 -12.60 16.96 -1.63
C SER A 342 -13.86 16.12 -1.86
N THR A 343 -14.39 15.59 -0.78
CA THR A 343 -15.64 14.81 -0.78
C THR A 343 -16.86 15.71 -0.94
N ASN A 344 -16.82 16.90 -0.32
CA ASN A 344 -17.82 17.93 -0.46
C ASN A 344 -17.15 19.26 -0.80
N PRO A 345 -17.04 19.64 -2.09
CA PRO A 345 -16.35 20.85 -2.52
C PRO A 345 -16.95 22.14 -1.93
N ASP A 346 -18.28 22.24 -1.84
CA ASP A 346 -18.95 23.45 -1.34
C ASP A 346 -18.65 23.66 0.17
N ASP A 347 -18.76 22.60 0.96
CA ASP A 347 -18.44 22.64 2.39
C ASP A 347 -16.95 22.91 2.62
N PHE A 348 -16.08 22.30 1.81
CA PHE A 348 -14.63 22.55 1.85
C PHE A 348 -14.30 24.02 1.57
N ALA A 349 -14.91 24.63 0.55
CA ALA A 349 -14.70 26.04 0.19
C ALA A 349 -15.14 27.00 1.33
N LEU A 350 -16.28 26.73 1.97
CA LEU A 350 -16.75 27.49 3.12
C LEU A 350 -15.77 27.44 4.29
N LYS A 351 -15.26 26.24 4.61
CA LYS A 351 -14.29 26.05 5.68
C LYS A 351 -12.96 26.74 5.42
N VAL A 352 -12.46 26.71 4.17
CA VAL A 352 -11.26 27.48 3.78
C VAL A 352 -11.47 28.99 3.95
N SER A 353 -12.70 29.49 3.73
CA SER A 353 -13.06 30.90 3.92
C SER A 353 -13.28 31.29 5.40
N GLY A 354 -13.04 30.37 6.35
CA GLY A 354 -13.24 30.62 7.79
C GLY A 354 -14.70 30.59 8.25
N ILE A 355 -15.62 30.11 7.40
CA ILE A 355 -17.03 29.96 7.73
C ILE A 355 -17.21 28.54 8.30
N SER A 356 -17.21 28.42 9.64
CA SER A 356 -17.51 27.17 10.34
C SER A 356 -18.97 27.11 10.77
N SER A 357 -19.59 25.93 10.67
CA SER A 357 -20.88 25.71 11.31
C SER A 357 -20.68 25.46 12.81
N THR A 358 -21.69 25.74 13.64
CA THR A 358 -21.65 25.52 15.10
C THR A 358 -21.39 24.06 15.51
N SER A 359 -21.45 23.12 14.58
CA SER A 359 -21.11 21.70 14.75
C SER A 359 -19.63 21.36 14.48
N ASP A 360 -18.84 22.32 13.95
CA ASP A 360 -17.50 22.07 13.41
C ASP A 360 -16.32 22.38 14.36
N SER A 361 -16.50 22.25 15.67
CA SER A 361 -15.46 22.51 16.70
C SER A 361 -14.11 21.76 16.48
N THR A 362 -14.03 20.86 15.50
CA THR A 362 -12.83 20.08 15.16
C THR A 362 -11.93 20.78 14.14
N TRP A 363 -12.38 21.86 13.48
CA TRP A 363 -11.64 22.55 12.40
C TRP A 363 -10.90 23.80 12.87
N ASP A 364 -11.27 24.37 14.03
CA ASP A 364 -10.70 25.62 14.57
C ASP A 364 -9.19 25.55 14.87
N LYS A 365 -8.62 24.35 14.96
CA LYS A 365 -7.18 24.15 15.19
C LYS A 365 -6.31 24.26 13.92
N PHE A 366 -6.88 24.53 12.77
CA PHE A 366 -6.14 24.75 11.52
C PHE A 366 -5.88 26.23 11.20
N SER A 367 -6.58 27.16 11.88
CA SER A 367 -6.23 28.56 11.87
C SER A 367 -5.00 28.76 12.76
N GLY A 368 -3.85 29.07 12.15
CA GLY A 368 -2.56 29.13 12.83
C GLY A 368 -2.41 30.32 13.79
N ASP A 369 -2.88 30.13 15.00
CA ASP A 369 -2.43 30.86 16.17
C ASP A 369 -1.94 29.83 17.19
N GLU A 370 -0.62 29.60 17.18
CA GLU A 370 0.08 29.00 18.30
C GLU A 370 0.02 30.05 19.44
N GLU A 371 -1.03 30.01 20.27
CA GLU A 371 -0.94 30.58 21.61
C GLU A 371 0.02 29.71 22.42
N GLU A 372 1.18 30.28 22.76
CA GLU A 372 2.09 29.70 23.75
C GLU A 372 1.30 29.44 25.06
N PRO A 373 1.49 28.29 25.69
CA PRO A 373 0.86 28.04 26.99
C PRO A 373 1.37 29.05 28.01
N GLU A 374 0.49 29.90 28.54
CA GLU A 374 0.74 30.76 29.69
C GLU A 374 1.37 29.91 30.80
N GLN A 375 2.61 30.28 31.17
CA GLN A 375 3.27 29.75 32.35
C GLN A 375 2.50 30.21 33.59
N VAL A 376 1.74 29.32 34.21
CA VAL A 376 1.16 29.53 35.53
C VAL A 376 2.32 29.58 36.55
N PRO A 377 2.51 30.66 37.29
CA PRO A 377 3.57 30.73 38.31
C PRO A 377 3.23 29.75 39.44
N ILE A 378 4.17 28.88 39.73
CA ILE A 378 4.11 28.04 40.94
C ILE A 378 4.50 28.93 42.12
N ASP A 379 3.55 29.53 42.78
CA ASP A 379 3.73 30.10 44.11
C ASP A 379 3.34 29.06 45.16
N LYS A 380 4.33 28.87 45.98
CA LYS A 380 4.45 28.14 47.24
C LYS A 380 3.15 27.85 48.00
N PHE A 381 2.91 26.53 48.26
CA PHE A 381 2.63 26.08 49.65
C PHE A 381 3.11 24.64 49.81
#